data_2c0ee9c5475216d0f0a86e613547687f
#
_entry.id   2c0ee9c5475216d0f0a86e613547687f
#
_cell.length_a   1.000
_cell.length_b   1.000
_cell.length_c   1.000
_cell.angle_alpha   90.00
_cell.angle_beta   90.00
_cell.angle_gamma   90.00
#
_symmetry.space_group_name_H-M   'P 1'
#
loop_
_entity.id
_entity.type
_entity.pdbx_description
1 polymer ?
#
loop_
_entity_poly.entity_id
_entity_poly.type
_entity_poly.pdbx_seq_one_letter_code
_entity_poly.pdbx_strand_id
1 'polypeptide(L)'
;MHKSNLQFDGGHHTISRGLRAGIGKRTTGTRYVTIKSRLVVAVFFLLLTAAFRVTPCLAQQDWIKTGTGLGMEKVRLAVPDFKPSTSDAKNADLLKVFNDTLWNDLENAGIFDMASKSFYPLAIPGTPTEVQFSAWNGPPPNASMLVFGNLGVTGNNVTVQGWLYDVKNLTSPQVLGKQYQDTATPAAARTIAHKFANEIIFRLGGGIPGIAESQIYFVSSRSGHKEIWVMDYDGANQRQITHLGSISLSPRISPDGSRLAFSSVTKSGWDILMYSMDLNRLVSFPKYGGTNLSPAWSPDGTRLAFSSSRSGDPEIYVVDQSGGNIKRITSFKGPDVSPVWNRKTGAQIAWVSGRSGLPQIYTMEADGTNVQRVTDQGYAVSPAWSPNGQFLVFAWTRHYGPGAPGASDIYLMDAASKQWVQLTHDGGRNDFPSWSPDGRHIVFQSSRAGGEQIWSMLADGSNQKQLTSTGGNTQPNWSWK
;
A
#
# COMPACT_ATOMS: atom_id res chain seq x y z
N MET A 1 -48.62 29.03 -25.55
CA MET A 1 -49.72 29.72 -24.83
C MET A 1 -49.45 29.43 -23.35
N HIS A 2 -49.16 30.25 -22.53
CA HIS A 2 -49.28 31.59 -22.07
C HIS A 2 -48.02 32.01 -21.27
N LYS A 3 -47.55 33.20 -21.59
CA LYS A 3 -46.55 33.97 -20.82
C LYS A 3 -47.25 34.64 -19.63
N SER A 4 -46.55 34.88 -18.53
CA SER A 4 -46.73 36.12 -17.77
C SER A 4 -45.42 36.48 -17.05
N ASN A 5 -44.89 37.63 -17.52
CA ASN A 5 -43.91 38.48 -16.85
C ASN A 5 -44.57 39.20 -15.68
N LEU A 6 -43.81 39.52 -14.65
CA LEU A 6 -44.04 40.70 -13.83
C LEU A 6 -42.70 41.27 -13.35
N GLN A 7 -42.48 42.49 -13.77
CA GLN A 7 -41.40 43.44 -13.49
C GLN A 7 -41.97 44.52 -12.56
N PHE A 8 -41.23 45.01 -11.59
CA PHE A 8 -41.37 46.34 -10.92
C PHE A 8 -39.98 46.62 -10.32
N ASP A 9 -39.24 47.57 -10.77
CA ASP A 9 -39.21 49.03 -10.83
C ASP A 9 -38.98 49.68 -9.46
N GLY A 10 -37.90 50.33 -9.27
CA GLY A 10 -37.43 51.70 -9.22
C GLY A 10 -37.55 52.40 -7.87
N GLY A 11 -36.46 53.08 -7.48
CA GLY A 11 -36.51 54.08 -6.42
C GLY A 11 -35.16 54.69 -6.05
N HIS A 12 -34.73 55.67 -6.82
CA HIS A 12 -33.67 56.62 -6.46
C HIS A 12 -34.06 57.52 -5.30
N HIS A 13 -33.17 57.90 -4.41
CA HIS A 13 -33.11 59.21 -3.79
C HIS A 13 -31.70 59.65 -3.45
N THR A 14 -31.24 60.64 -4.16
CA THR A 14 -30.12 61.54 -3.91
C THR A 14 -30.55 62.68 -3.05
N ILE A 15 -29.81 63.13 -2.06
CA ILE A 15 -29.78 64.56 -1.61
C ILE A 15 -28.41 64.91 -1.02
N SER A 16 -27.97 66.02 -1.37
CA SER A 16 -26.77 66.79 -1.40
C SER A 16 -26.49 67.65 -0.16
N ARG A 17 -25.20 68.04 -0.07
CA ARG A 17 -24.66 69.35 0.35
C ARG A 17 -24.58 69.73 1.83
N GLY A 18 -23.38 70.19 2.18
CA GLY A 18 -23.13 71.15 3.23
C GLY A 18 -21.63 71.40 3.50
N LEU A 19 -21.06 72.39 2.76
CA LEU A 19 -19.79 73.03 3.08
C LEU A 19 -19.86 73.82 4.39
N ARG A 20 -18.81 73.86 5.21
CA ARG A 20 -18.26 75.10 5.76
C ARG A 20 -16.82 74.97 6.25
N ALA A 21 -16.00 75.92 5.88
CA ALA A 21 -14.64 76.17 6.19
C ALA A 21 -14.41 76.72 7.60
N GLY A 22 -13.27 76.50 8.19
CA GLY A 22 -12.77 77.11 9.40
C GLY A 22 -11.24 77.07 9.49
N ILE A 23 -10.66 78.21 9.43
CA ILE A 23 -9.27 78.66 9.34
C ILE A 23 -8.56 78.47 10.71
N GLY A 24 -7.28 77.98 10.71
CA GLY A 24 -6.29 78.64 11.58
C GLY A 24 -5.49 77.73 12.54
N LYS A 25 -4.29 77.55 12.33
CA LYS A 25 -3.03 77.98 12.92
C LYS A 25 -1.92 76.88 12.90
N ARG A 26 -0.81 77.27 12.37
CA ARG A 26 0.50 76.59 12.39
C ARG A 26 0.98 76.41 13.81
N THR A 27 1.48 75.25 14.15
CA THR A 27 2.65 75.11 15.04
C THR A 27 3.52 73.97 14.53
N THR A 28 4.75 74.34 14.25
CA THR A 28 5.90 73.50 13.91
C THR A 28 6.39 72.73 15.10
N GLY A 29 6.58 71.46 14.96
CA GLY A 29 7.33 70.67 15.94
C GLY A 29 6.97 69.18 15.88
N THR A 30 7.99 68.38 15.68
CA THR A 30 8.05 66.94 15.87
C THR A 30 7.77 66.05 14.67
N ARG A 31 8.70 66.01 13.72
CA ARG A 31 8.69 65.00 12.62
C ARG A 31 9.84 63.98 12.72
N TYR A 32 10.34 63.64 13.90
CA TYR A 32 11.49 62.69 14.00
C TYR A 32 11.24 61.43 14.83
N VAL A 33 10.08 61.22 15.44
CA VAL A 33 9.84 60.03 16.31
C VAL A 33 8.99 58.92 15.62
N THR A 34 8.24 59.26 14.56
CA THR A 34 7.26 58.35 13.98
C THR A 34 7.83 57.36 12.94
N ILE A 35 9.06 57.53 12.46
CA ILE A 35 9.66 56.63 11.45
C ILE A 35 10.34 55.42 12.11
N LYS A 36 10.96 55.60 13.27
CA LYS A 36 11.63 54.48 13.98
C LYS A 36 10.65 53.50 14.61
N SER A 37 9.49 53.93 15.08
CA SER A 37 8.47 53.03 15.66
C SER A 37 7.74 52.18 14.62
N ARG A 38 7.54 52.69 13.39
CA ARG A 38 6.92 51.90 12.31
C ARG A 38 7.86 50.84 11.75
N LEU A 39 9.16 51.06 11.73
CA LEU A 39 10.14 50.07 11.29
C LEU A 39 10.32 48.95 12.30
N VAL A 40 10.30 49.24 13.58
CA VAL A 40 10.37 48.24 14.66
C VAL A 40 9.13 47.38 14.72
N VAL A 41 7.94 47.93 14.54
CA VAL A 41 6.68 47.18 14.50
C VAL A 41 6.61 46.31 13.22
N ALA A 42 7.07 46.81 12.07
CA ALA A 42 7.12 46.00 10.83
C ALA A 42 8.12 44.84 10.88
N VAL A 43 9.31 45.05 11.52
CA VAL A 43 10.30 44.00 11.72
C VAL A 43 9.79 42.98 12.77
N PHE A 44 9.10 43.42 13.82
CA PHE A 44 8.48 42.51 14.78
C PHE A 44 7.35 41.67 14.18
N PHE A 45 6.50 42.27 13.30
CA PHE A 45 5.48 41.53 12.57
C PHE A 45 6.08 40.57 11.51
N LEU A 46 7.18 40.95 10.84
CA LEU A 46 7.90 40.05 9.91
C LEU A 46 8.61 38.91 10.63
N LEU A 47 9.14 39.15 11.84
CA LEU A 47 9.73 38.10 12.68
C LEU A 47 8.66 37.20 13.32
N LEU A 48 7.49 37.72 13.69
CA LEU A 48 6.36 36.89 14.14
C LEU A 48 5.76 36.04 13.00
N THR A 49 5.69 36.54 11.77
CA THR A 49 5.20 35.73 10.62
C THR A 49 6.24 34.72 10.14
N ALA A 50 7.55 34.94 10.37
CA ALA A 50 8.59 33.94 10.09
C ALA A 50 8.65 32.84 11.15
N ALA A 51 8.28 33.14 12.41
CA ALA A 51 8.24 32.15 13.50
C ALA A 51 7.02 31.21 13.42
N PHE A 52 5.97 31.54 12.62
CA PHE A 52 4.79 30.68 12.41
C PHE A 52 4.85 29.84 11.12
N ARG A 53 6.00 29.80 10.42
CA ARG A 53 6.26 28.78 9.41
C ARG A 53 7.03 27.59 10.01
N VAL A 54 6.60 27.10 11.17
CA VAL A 54 6.91 25.74 11.60
C VAL A 54 5.95 24.83 10.85
N THR A 55 6.46 24.20 9.83
CA THR A 55 5.81 23.12 9.10
C THR A 55 5.25 22.09 10.09
N PRO A 56 3.94 21.86 10.14
CA PRO A 56 3.38 20.75 10.92
C PRO A 56 3.51 19.45 10.09
N CYS A 57 4.72 18.99 9.82
CA CYS A 57 4.93 17.78 9.04
C CYS A 57 5.57 16.62 9.83
N LEU A 58 5.92 16.80 11.10
CA LEU A 58 6.57 15.74 11.88
C LEU A 58 5.73 15.18 13.05
N ALA A 59 4.62 15.81 13.42
CA ALA A 59 3.79 15.34 14.54
C ALA A 59 2.65 14.39 14.15
N GLN A 60 2.42 14.15 12.85
CA GLN A 60 1.24 13.42 12.37
C GLN A 60 1.48 11.90 12.20
N GLN A 61 2.71 11.43 12.31
CA GLN A 61 3.07 10.02 12.05
C GLN A 61 3.31 9.16 13.29
N ASP A 62 3.42 9.74 14.49
CA ASP A 62 3.77 8.99 15.71
C ASP A 62 2.71 7.95 16.14
N TRP A 63 1.47 8.04 15.64
CA TRP A 63 0.41 7.09 16.00
C TRP A 63 0.35 5.85 15.07
N ILE A 64 1.00 5.88 13.90
CA ILE A 64 1.06 4.72 12.98
C ILE A 64 2.05 3.69 13.52
N LYS A 65 1.79 3.18 14.70
CA LYS A 65 2.52 2.03 15.24
C LYS A 65 1.77 0.77 14.85
N THR A 66 2.10 0.25 13.69
CA THR A 66 1.41 -0.92 13.12
C THR A 66 1.67 -2.22 13.87
N GLY A 67 2.51 -2.21 14.91
CA GLY A 67 2.95 -3.43 15.59
C GLY A 67 3.83 -4.33 14.70
N THR A 68 4.25 -3.85 13.53
CA THR A 68 5.00 -4.60 12.51
C THR A 68 6.49 -4.26 12.47
N GLY A 69 6.95 -3.42 13.41
CA GLY A 69 8.33 -2.89 13.45
C GLY A 69 8.52 -1.58 12.69
N LEU A 70 7.55 -1.13 11.88
CA LEU A 70 7.57 0.20 11.28
C LEU A 70 7.40 1.28 12.37
N GLY A 71 8.21 2.34 12.29
CA GLY A 71 8.22 3.42 13.29
C GLY A 71 8.99 3.08 14.58
N MET A 72 9.64 1.92 14.65
CA MET A 72 10.62 1.57 15.69
C MET A 72 12.04 1.91 15.26
N GLU A 73 12.99 1.92 16.20
CA GLU A 73 14.42 2.04 15.88
C GLU A 73 14.85 0.91 14.93
N LYS A 74 15.41 1.29 13.78
CA LYS A 74 15.84 0.34 12.77
C LYS A 74 17.12 -0.37 13.19
N VAL A 75 17.17 -1.68 12.94
CA VAL A 75 18.36 -2.48 13.15
C VAL A 75 19.40 -2.14 12.08
N ARG A 76 20.59 -1.67 12.50
CA ARG A 76 21.68 -1.39 11.56
C ARG A 76 22.32 -2.67 11.07
N LEU A 77 22.13 -2.96 9.76
CA LEU A 77 22.43 -4.24 9.12
C LEU A 77 23.52 -4.06 8.05
N ALA A 78 24.60 -4.84 8.16
CA ALA A 78 25.60 -4.98 7.12
C ALA A 78 25.34 -6.26 6.30
N VAL A 79 25.33 -6.13 4.97
CA VAL A 79 25.06 -7.22 4.02
C VAL A 79 26.08 -7.15 2.89
N PRO A 80 27.32 -7.60 3.12
CA PRO A 80 28.31 -7.73 2.05
C PRO A 80 27.90 -8.80 1.04
N ASP A 81 28.47 -8.70 -0.16
CA ASP A 81 28.26 -9.71 -1.20
C ASP A 81 28.83 -11.06 -0.76
N PHE A 82 28.05 -12.12 -0.97
CA PHE A 82 28.47 -13.50 -0.69
C PHE A 82 29.63 -13.90 -1.59
N LYS A 83 30.50 -14.76 -1.06
CA LYS A 83 31.70 -15.24 -1.77
C LYS A 83 31.44 -16.50 -2.59
N PRO A 84 32.17 -16.73 -3.68
CA PRO A 84 32.17 -18.04 -4.31
C PRO A 84 32.86 -19.09 -3.41
N SER A 85 32.24 -20.26 -3.26
CA SER A 85 32.84 -21.39 -2.53
C SER A 85 33.40 -22.48 -3.45
N THR A 86 33.23 -22.36 -4.77
CA THR A 86 33.76 -23.23 -5.80
C THR A 86 34.33 -22.41 -6.95
N SER A 87 35.06 -23.04 -7.89
CA SER A 87 35.64 -22.37 -9.07
C SER A 87 34.77 -22.48 -10.33
N ASP A 88 33.50 -22.89 -10.21
CA ASP A 88 32.58 -22.99 -11.37
C ASP A 88 32.28 -21.61 -11.98
N ALA A 89 32.32 -21.52 -13.31
CA ALA A 89 32.07 -20.25 -14.03
C ALA A 89 30.66 -19.67 -13.81
N LYS A 90 29.66 -20.53 -13.52
CA LYS A 90 28.28 -20.08 -13.23
C LYS A 90 28.15 -19.29 -11.91
N ASN A 91 29.15 -19.41 -11.02
CA ASN A 91 29.10 -18.71 -9.72
C ASN A 91 28.92 -17.21 -9.87
N ALA A 92 29.58 -16.56 -10.83
CA ALA A 92 29.54 -15.11 -11.00
C ALA A 92 28.11 -14.59 -11.25
N ASP A 93 27.39 -15.22 -12.18
CA ASP A 93 26.02 -14.82 -12.54
C ASP A 93 25.03 -15.14 -11.39
N LEU A 94 25.16 -16.32 -10.77
CA LEU A 94 24.27 -16.73 -9.68
C LEU A 94 24.51 -15.90 -8.41
N LEU A 95 25.76 -15.56 -8.09
CA LEU A 95 26.10 -14.65 -6.98
C LEU A 95 25.52 -13.26 -7.21
N LYS A 96 25.62 -12.73 -8.44
CA LYS A 96 25.02 -11.43 -8.75
C LYS A 96 23.51 -11.44 -8.50
N VAL A 97 22.79 -12.42 -9.04
CA VAL A 97 21.34 -12.55 -8.85
C VAL A 97 21.00 -12.71 -7.37
N PHE A 98 21.72 -13.58 -6.65
CA PHE A 98 21.50 -13.81 -5.22
C PHE A 98 21.73 -12.55 -4.39
N ASN A 99 22.87 -11.88 -4.55
CA ASN A 99 23.26 -10.71 -3.77
C ASN A 99 22.32 -9.52 -4.02
N ASP A 100 21.99 -9.24 -5.29
CA ASP A 100 21.07 -8.16 -5.66
C ASP A 100 19.67 -8.42 -5.07
N THR A 101 19.18 -9.66 -5.15
CA THR A 101 17.87 -10.04 -4.60
C THR A 101 17.86 -9.93 -3.07
N LEU A 102 18.85 -10.51 -2.40
CA LEU A 102 18.95 -10.49 -0.93
C LEU A 102 19.01 -9.05 -0.39
N TRP A 103 19.84 -8.19 -1.02
CA TRP A 103 19.92 -6.79 -0.65
C TRP A 103 18.58 -6.08 -0.80
N ASN A 104 17.94 -6.23 -1.95
CA ASN A 104 16.67 -5.57 -2.25
C ASN A 104 15.55 -6.02 -1.30
N ASP A 105 15.47 -7.30 -0.97
CA ASP A 105 14.47 -7.83 -0.04
C ASP A 105 14.65 -7.25 1.37
N LEU A 106 15.88 -7.18 1.86
CA LEU A 106 16.18 -6.63 3.19
C LEU A 106 15.96 -5.12 3.24
N GLU A 107 16.39 -4.38 2.22
CA GLU A 107 16.16 -2.95 2.12
C GLU A 107 14.65 -2.62 2.06
N ASN A 108 13.90 -3.38 1.26
CA ASN A 108 12.46 -3.20 1.11
C ASN A 108 11.67 -3.54 2.37
N ALA A 109 12.19 -4.37 3.27
CA ALA A 109 11.49 -4.73 4.51
C ALA A 109 11.15 -3.53 5.40
N GLY A 110 11.86 -2.39 5.24
CA GLY A 110 11.57 -1.13 5.92
C GLY A 110 11.97 -1.07 7.41
N ILE A 111 12.45 -2.19 7.98
CA ILE A 111 12.84 -2.33 9.39
C ILE A 111 14.35 -2.28 9.63
N PHE A 112 15.15 -2.17 8.56
CA PHE A 112 16.60 -2.11 8.63
C PHE A 112 17.14 -0.74 8.27
N ASP A 113 18.23 -0.34 8.95
CA ASP A 113 19.16 0.70 8.52
C ASP A 113 20.33 0.01 7.80
N MET A 114 20.26 -0.05 6.47
CA MET A 114 21.25 -0.73 5.64
C MET A 114 22.56 0.03 5.66
N ALA A 115 23.62 -0.56 6.23
CA ALA A 115 24.94 0.02 6.20
C ALA A 115 25.48 0.05 4.76
N SER A 116 25.97 1.21 4.30
CA SER A 116 26.48 1.35 2.93
C SER A 116 27.66 0.40 2.70
N LYS A 117 27.66 -0.29 1.55
CA LYS A 117 28.75 -1.19 1.12
C LYS A 117 30.12 -0.49 1.01
N SER A 118 30.13 0.85 0.81
CA SER A 118 31.36 1.63 0.78
C SER A 118 32.10 1.70 2.12
N PHE A 119 31.42 1.36 3.21
CA PHE A 119 32.01 1.35 4.56
C PHE A 119 32.51 -0.03 4.98
N TYR A 120 32.35 -1.04 4.16
CA TYR A 120 32.73 -2.40 4.52
C TYR A 120 34.24 -2.61 4.47
N PRO A 121 34.80 -3.47 5.35
CA PRO A 121 36.20 -3.85 5.29
C PRO A 121 36.50 -4.60 4.00
N LEU A 122 37.75 -4.56 3.54
CA LEU A 122 38.18 -5.30 2.34
C LEU A 122 38.07 -6.83 2.50
N ALA A 123 38.27 -7.31 3.73
CA ALA A 123 38.15 -8.73 4.05
C ALA A 123 36.70 -9.09 4.39
N ILE A 124 35.93 -9.48 3.38
CA ILE A 124 34.55 -9.95 3.55
C ILE A 124 34.56 -11.41 4.02
N PRO A 125 33.81 -11.81 5.09
CA PRO A 125 33.74 -13.20 5.50
C PRO A 125 32.82 -14.02 4.58
N GLY A 126 33.25 -15.21 4.20
CA GLY A 126 32.46 -16.25 3.53
C GLY A 126 32.03 -17.36 4.48
N THR A 127 32.70 -17.48 5.65
CA THR A 127 32.46 -18.49 6.67
C THR A 127 32.52 -17.86 8.07
N PRO A 128 31.97 -18.53 9.12
CA PRO A 128 32.00 -18.06 10.50
C PRO A 128 33.40 -17.77 11.05
N THR A 129 34.39 -18.57 10.65
CA THR A 129 35.79 -18.47 11.13
C THR A 129 36.53 -17.25 10.56
N GLU A 130 36.00 -16.63 9.49
CA GLU A 130 36.60 -15.46 8.85
C GLU A 130 36.11 -14.14 9.43
N VAL A 131 35.10 -14.16 10.35
CA VAL A 131 34.48 -12.94 10.87
C VAL A 131 35.43 -12.21 11.82
N GLN A 132 35.83 -10.99 11.44
CA GLN A 132 36.58 -10.07 12.28
C GLN A 132 35.63 -9.08 12.91
N PHE A 133 35.11 -9.35 14.11
CA PHE A 133 34.05 -8.57 14.75
C PHE A 133 34.36 -7.07 14.85
N SER A 134 35.59 -6.71 15.24
CA SER A 134 36.00 -5.29 15.39
C SER A 134 35.90 -4.48 14.10
N ALA A 135 36.04 -5.13 12.95
CA ALA A 135 35.92 -4.48 11.64
C ALA A 135 34.46 -4.16 11.27
N TRP A 136 33.48 -4.82 11.89
CA TRP A 136 32.05 -4.65 11.59
C TRP A 136 31.30 -3.86 12.67
N ASN A 137 31.60 -4.07 13.95
CA ASN A 137 30.89 -3.45 15.06
C ASN A 137 31.39 -2.04 15.43
N GLY A 138 32.57 -1.64 14.91
CA GLY A 138 33.14 -0.30 15.02
C GLY A 138 32.85 0.59 13.80
N PRO A 139 33.10 1.92 13.91
CA PRO A 139 33.07 2.81 12.76
C PRO A 139 34.12 2.39 11.71
N PRO A 140 33.83 2.56 10.38
CA PRO A 140 32.70 3.27 9.80
C PRO A 140 31.40 2.45 9.64
N PRO A 141 31.36 1.07 9.52
CA PRO A 141 30.08 0.40 9.31
C PRO A 141 29.19 0.50 10.55
N ASN A 142 29.77 0.36 11.75
CA ASN A 142 29.06 0.38 13.03
C ASN A 142 27.78 -0.48 12.99
N ALA A 143 27.87 -1.67 12.41
CA ALA A 143 26.75 -2.59 12.30
C ALA A 143 26.36 -3.17 13.67
N SER A 144 25.08 -3.45 13.86
CA SER A 144 24.58 -4.30 14.94
C SER A 144 24.50 -5.76 14.50
N MET A 145 24.08 -5.96 13.24
CA MET A 145 23.92 -7.28 12.63
C MET A 145 24.73 -7.38 11.34
N LEU A 146 25.26 -8.56 11.07
CA LEU A 146 26.02 -8.89 9.86
C LEU A 146 25.40 -10.13 9.20
N VAL A 147 25.02 -10.00 7.93
CA VAL A 147 24.61 -11.09 7.04
C VAL A 147 25.79 -11.41 6.14
N PHE A 148 26.22 -12.66 6.08
CA PHE A 148 27.35 -13.07 5.25
C PHE A 148 27.22 -14.53 4.84
N GLY A 149 28.02 -14.96 3.87
CA GLY A 149 27.98 -16.34 3.44
C GLY A 149 28.71 -16.60 2.15
N ASN A 150 28.42 -17.78 1.59
CA ASN A 150 29.01 -18.23 0.33
C ASN A 150 27.96 -18.93 -0.55
N LEU A 151 28.28 -18.97 -1.85
CA LEU A 151 27.52 -19.70 -2.87
C LEU A 151 28.49 -20.48 -3.75
N GLY A 152 28.20 -21.76 -4.01
CA GLY A 152 28.98 -22.58 -4.90
C GLY A 152 28.15 -23.51 -5.77
N VAL A 153 28.58 -23.69 -7.01
CA VAL A 153 27.99 -24.62 -7.96
C VAL A 153 28.81 -25.89 -8.00
N THR A 154 28.14 -27.04 -7.91
CA THR A 154 28.75 -28.38 -8.08
C THR A 154 27.84 -29.20 -9.01
N GLY A 155 28.31 -29.47 -10.21
CA GLY A 155 27.51 -30.13 -11.23
C GLY A 155 26.32 -29.28 -11.66
N ASN A 156 25.12 -29.78 -11.42
CA ASN A 156 23.87 -29.01 -11.74
C ASN A 156 23.20 -28.39 -10.52
N ASN A 157 23.86 -28.42 -9.35
CA ASN A 157 23.31 -27.90 -8.11
C ASN A 157 24.04 -26.63 -7.66
N VAL A 158 23.28 -25.66 -7.16
CA VAL A 158 23.79 -24.53 -6.40
C VAL A 158 23.56 -24.76 -4.92
N THR A 159 24.59 -24.51 -4.11
CA THR A 159 24.52 -24.54 -2.64
C THR A 159 24.82 -23.16 -2.11
N VAL A 160 23.98 -22.66 -1.21
CA VAL A 160 24.18 -21.39 -0.50
C VAL A 160 24.25 -21.66 0.98
N GLN A 161 25.31 -21.16 1.63
CA GLN A 161 25.44 -21.15 3.08
C GLN A 161 25.38 -19.68 3.55
N GLY A 162 24.43 -19.35 4.41
CA GLY A 162 24.22 -18.00 4.91
C GLY A 162 24.10 -17.94 6.42
N TRP A 163 24.67 -16.89 6.99
CA TRP A 163 24.64 -16.64 8.44
C TRP A 163 24.17 -15.21 8.73
N LEU A 164 23.52 -15.05 9.89
CA LEU A 164 23.21 -13.78 10.51
C LEU A 164 23.87 -13.77 11.88
N TYR A 165 24.71 -12.77 12.12
CA TYR A 165 25.44 -12.61 13.38
C TYR A 165 25.08 -11.27 14.06
N ASP A 166 24.89 -11.31 15.38
CA ASP A 166 24.93 -10.11 16.23
C ASP A 166 26.40 -9.79 16.51
N VAL A 167 26.93 -8.78 15.85
CA VAL A 167 28.36 -8.43 15.96
C VAL A 167 28.66 -7.61 17.21
N LYS A 168 27.66 -7.23 18.00
CA LYS A 168 27.83 -6.63 19.33
C LYS A 168 27.89 -7.70 20.45
N ASN A 169 27.38 -8.91 20.21
CA ASN A 169 27.41 -10.04 21.14
C ASN A 169 28.55 -11.01 20.81
N LEU A 170 29.73 -10.76 21.33
CA LEU A 170 30.92 -11.57 21.04
C LEU A 170 30.89 -12.97 21.67
N THR A 171 30.05 -13.22 22.67
CA THR A 171 29.98 -14.51 23.38
C THR A 171 29.13 -15.53 22.63
N SER A 172 28.01 -15.10 22.04
CA SER A 172 27.08 -15.92 21.27
C SER A 172 26.54 -15.14 20.06
N PRO A 173 27.38 -14.92 19.04
CA PRO A 173 27.05 -14.01 17.96
C PRO A 173 26.06 -14.60 16.95
N GLN A 174 25.99 -15.91 16.80
CA GLN A 174 25.17 -16.54 15.76
C GLN A 174 23.68 -16.48 16.08
N VAL A 175 22.95 -15.70 15.31
CA VAL A 175 21.47 -15.58 15.37
C VAL A 175 20.80 -16.58 14.45
N LEU A 176 21.40 -16.81 13.25
CA LEU A 176 20.88 -17.71 12.22
C LEU A 176 22.05 -18.32 11.46
N GLY A 177 21.92 -19.60 11.07
CA GLY A 177 22.77 -20.28 10.09
C GLY A 177 21.91 -21.21 9.26
N LYS A 178 21.97 -21.09 7.94
CA LYS A 178 21.16 -21.85 6.99
C LYS A 178 21.99 -22.34 5.81
N GLN A 179 21.61 -23.49 5.30
CA GLN A 179 22.09 -24.01 4.03
C GLN A 179 20.91 -24.34 3.14
N TYR A 180 21.00 -23.90 1.88
CA TYR A 180 20.01 -24.16 0.83
C TYR A 180 20.70 -24.88 -0.33
N GLN A 181 19.95 -25.74 -1.02
CA GLN A 181 20.41 -26.41 -2.23
C GLN A 181 19.25 -26.45 -3.23
N ASP A 182 19.57 -26.16 -4.49
CA ASP A 182 18.63 -26.23 -5.61
C ASP A 182 19.39 -26.39 -6.93
N THR A 183 18.69 -26.40 -8.06
CA THR A 183 19.31 -26.41 -9.39
C THR A 183 20.12 -25.12 -9.63
N ALA A 184 21.25 -25.20 -10.32
CA ALA A 184 22.12 -24.06 -10.60
C ALA A 184 21.54 -23.17 -11.72
N THR A 185 20.47 -22.44 -11.39
CA THR A 185 19.77 -21.49 -12.28
C THR A 185 19.59 -20.14 -11.60
N PRO A 186 19.50 -19.02 -12.36
CA PRO A 186 19.19 -17.70 -11.81
C PRO A 186 17.89 -17.67 -11.02
N ALA A 187 16.85 -18.39 -11.47
CA ALA A 187 15.56 -18.47 -10.78
C ALA A 187 15.70 -19.14 -9.40
N ALA A 188 16.47 -20.23 -9.31
CA ALA A 188 16.72 -20.91 -8.04
C ALA A 188 17.57 -20.03 -7.09
N ALA A 189 18.61 -19.37 -7.59
CA ALA A 189 19.41 -18.43 -6.79
C ALA A 189 18.55 -17.31 -6.21
N ARG A 190 17.62 -16.74 -7.00
CA ARG A 190 16.65 -15.75 -6.55
C ARG A 190 15.71 -16.31 -5.48
N THR A 191 15.14 -17.50 -5.69
CA THR A 191 14.26 -18.16 -4.71
C THR A 191 14.98 -18.40 -3.38
N ILE A 192 16.24 -18.85 -3.41
CA ILE A 192 17.04 -19.03 -2.20
C ILE A 192 17.27 -17.69 -1.48
N ALA A 193 17.56 -16.62 -2.22
CA ALA A 193 17.73 -15.28 -1.64
C ALA A 193 16.46 -14.83 -0.92
N HIS A 194 15.28 -14.97 -1.54
CA HIS A 194 13.98 -14.67 -0.93
C HIS A 194 13.74 -15.45 0.36
N LYS A 195 14.00 -16.75 0.36
CA LYS A 195 13.86 -17.60 1.55
C LYS A 195 14.77 -17.15 2.68
N PHE A 196 16.02 -16.86 2.37
CA PHE A 196 16.99 -16.41 3.36
C PHE A 196 16.65 -15.01 3.91
N ALA A 197 16.24 -14.07 3.05
CA ALA A 197 15.74 -12.76 3.47
C ALA A 197 14.54 -12.88 4.40
N ASN A 198 13.55 -13.71 4.08
CA ASN A 198 12.36 -13.93 4.91
C ASN A 198 12.72 -14.47 6.30
N GLU A 199 13.71 -15.39 6.40
CA GLU A 199 14.21 -15.90 7.69
C GLU A 199 14.87 -14.78 8.52
N ILE A 200 15.68 -13.91 7.91
CA ILE A 200 16.30 -12.75 8.57
C ILE A 200 15.24 -11.78 9.07
N ILE A 201 14.29 -11.43 8.20
CA ILE A 201 13.18 -10.52 8.51
C ILE A 201 12.34 -11.08 9.66
N PHE A 202 12.03 -12.38 9.64
CA PHE A 202 11.30 -13.05 10.71
C PHE A 202 12.02 -12.94 12.05
N ARG A 203 13.34 -13.18 12.07
CA ARG A 203 14.16 -13.15 13.29
C ARG A 203 14.28 -11.77 13.89
N LEU A 204 14.46 -10.74 13.05
CA LEU A 204 14.72 -9.38 13.50
C LEU A 204 13.45 -8.50 13.52
N GLY A 205 12.39 -8.91 12.82
CA GLY A 205 11.13 -8.17 12.66
C GLY A 205 10.00 -8.60 13.58
N GLY A 206 10.33 -9.13 14.77
CA GLY A 206 9.32 -9.47 15.79
C GLY A 206 8.50 -10.72 15.47
N GLY A 207 9.04 -11.67 14.70
CA GLY A 207 8.34 -12.90 14.34
C GLY A 207 7.30 -12.76 13.22
N ILE A 208 7.32 -11.63 12.51
CA ILE A 208 6.48 -11.43 11.32
C ILE A 208 7.30 -11.81 10.09
N PRO A 209 6.83 -12.77 9.28
CA PRO A 209 7.52 -13.18 8.06
C PRO A 209 7.75 -12.03 7.08
N GLY A 210 8.79 -12.13 6.24
CA GLY A 210 8.95 -11.25 5.10
C GLY A 210 7.93 -11.57 3.99
N ILE A 211 7.94 -10.73 2.95
CA ILE A 211 7.01 -10.82 1.81
C ILE A 211 7.68 -11.28 0.51
N ALA A 212 8.95 -11.67 0.57
CA ALA A 212 9.76 -11.92 -0.62
C ALA A 212 9.22 -13.06 -1.52
N GLU A 213 8.45 -13.99 -0.96
CA GLU A 213 7.80 -15.08 -1.71
C GLU A 213 6.32 -14.80 -2.03
N SER A 214 5.79 -13.62 -1.65
CA SER A 214 4.40 -13.25 -1.92
C SER A 214 4.20 -12.72 -3.33
N GLN A 215 2.96 -12.72 -3.80
CA GLN A 215 2.58 -12.33 -5.16
C GLN A 215 1.52 -11.23 -5.15
N ILE A 216 1.48 -10.46 -6.25
CA ILE A 216 0.49 -9.42 -6.50
C ILE A 216 -0.30 -9.80 -7.75
N TYR A 217 -1.61 -10.00 -7.60
CA TYR A 217 -2.56 -10.21 -8.69
C TYR A 217 -3.11 -8.85 -9.12
N PHE A 218 -3.25 -8.60 -10.41
CA PHE A 218 -3.72 -7.31 -10.91
C PHE A 218 -4.41 -7.46 -12.27
N VAL A 219 -5.13 -6.43 -12.67
CA VAL A 219 -5.74 -6.34 -14.00
C VAL A 219 -4.78 -5.64 -14.94
N SER A 220 -4.55 -6.21 -16.12
CA SER A 220 -3.76 -5.57 -17.16
C SER A 220 -4.46 -5.60 -18.53
N SER A 221 -4.34 -4.50 -19.28
CA SER A 221 -4.87 -4.38 -20.65
C SER A 221 -3.84 -4.68 -21.75
N ARG A 222 -2.61 -5.09 -21.37
CA ARG A 222 -1.48 -5.26 -22.31
C ARG A 222 -1.70 -6.36 -23.38
N SER A 223 -2.60 -7.31 -23.12
CA SER A 223 -2.97 -8.36 -24.08
C SER A 223 -4.17 -8.01 -24.97
N GLY A 224 -4.61 -6.74 -24.99
CA GLY A 224 -5.74 -6.25 -25.79
C GLY A 224 -7.08 -6.24 -25.03
N HIS A 225 -7.25 -7.11 -24.06
CA HIS A 225 -8.40 -7.16 -23.15
C HIS A 225 -7.96 -6.97 -21.70
N LYS A 226 -8.88 -6.61 -20.81
CA LYS A 226 -8.60 -6.55 -19.37
C LYS A 226 -8.59 -7.96 -18.80
N GLU A 227 -7.42 -8.50 -18.57
CA GLU A 227 -7.19 -9.85 -18.06
C GLU A 227 -6.49 -9.82 -16.70
N ILE A 228 -6.57 -10.91 -15.93
CA ILE A 228 -5.87 -11.03 -14.66
C ILE A 228 -4.45 -11.49 -14.91
N TRP A 229 -3.51 -10.78 -14.31
CA TRP A 229 -2.08 -11.05 -14.30
C TRP A 229 -1.57 -11.23 -12.88
N VAL A 230 -0.40 -11.82 -12.75
CA VAL A 230 0.30 -11.97 -11.47
C VAL A 230 1.77 -11.57 -11.66
N MET A 231 2.37 -11.07 -10.60
CA MET A 231 3.80 -10.75 -10.50
C MET A 231 4.30 -11.06 -9.10
N ASP A 232 5.62 -11.17 -8.95
CA ASP A 232 6.26 -11.20 -7.64
C ASP A 232 6.06 -9.86 -6.92
N TYR A 233 6.27 -9.83 -5.62
CA TYR A 233 6.05 -8.66 -4.76
C TYR A 233 6.82 -7.41 -5.22
N ASP A 234 7.96 -7.57 -5.89
CA ASP A 234 8.85 -6.51 -6.38
C ASP A 234 8.60 -6.10 -7.84
N GLY A 235 7.57 -6.67 -8.48
CA GLY A 235 7.19 -6.39 -9.86
C GLY A 235 7.82 -7.32 -10.90
N ALA A 236 8.67 -8.26 -10.50
CA ALA A 236 9.30 -9.23 -11.40
C ALA A 236 8.31 -10.34 -11.84
N ASN A 237 8.73 -11.16 -12.80
CA ASN A 237 8.06 -12.38 -13.25
C ASN A 237 6.56 -12.20 -13.61
N GLN A 238 6.24 -11.08 -14.27
CA GLN A 238 4.85 -10.76 -14.66
C GLN A 238 4.34 -11.78 -15.70
N ARG A 239 3.23 -12.44 -15.39
CA ARG A 239 2.58 -13.40 -16.28
C ARG A 239 1.07 -13.30 -16.28
N GLN A 240 0.45 -13.59 -17.40
CA GLN A 240 -1.01 -13.61 -17.58
C GLN A 240 -1.59 -14.89 -16.99
N ILE A 241 -2.71 -14.78 -16.26
CA ILE A 241 -3.45 -15.90 -15.67
C ILE A 241 -4.68 -16.22 -16.51
N THR A 242 -5.46 -15.21 -16.88
CA THR A 242 -6.71 -15.41 -17.64
C THR A 242 -6.55 -15.04 -19.12
N HIS A 243 -7.24 -15.77 -20.00
CA HIS A 243 -7.22 -15.58 -21.45
C HIS A 243 -8.67 -15.65 -21.98
N LEU A 244 -9.55 -14.84 -21.38
CA LEU A 244 -10.99 -14.91 -21.66
C LEU A 244 -11.40 -14.08 -22.88
N GLY A 245 -10.54 -13.18 -23.35
CA GLY A 245 -10.87 -12.25 -24.42
C GLY A 245 -12.01 -11.29 -24.04
N SER A 246 -12.15 -10.99 -22.74
CA SER A 246 -13.24 -10.23 -22.17
C SER A 246 -12.70 -9.23 -21.12
N ILE A 247 -13.59 -8.61 -20.34
CA ILE A 247 -13.23 -7.73 -19.24
C ILE A 247 -13.26 -8.54 -17.95
N SER A 248 -12.11 -8.70 -17.32
CA SER A 248 -11.93 -9.33 -16.01
C SER A 248 -11.40 -8.31 -15.00
N LEU A 249 -12.05 -8.17 -13.83
CA LEU A 249 -11.78 -7.15 -12.82
C LEU A 249 -11.74 -7.73 -11.41
N SER A 250 -11.20 -6.97 -10.47
CA SER A 250 -11.24 -7.25 -9.03
C SER A 250 -10.72 -8.64 -8.65
N PRO A 251 -9.48 -9.02 -9.04
CA PRO A 251 -8.91 -10.30 -8.63
C PRO A 251 -8.78 -10.41 -7.12
N ARG A 252 -9.12 -11.57 -6.56
CA ARG A 252 -8.96 -11.89 -5.13
C ARG A 252 -8.52 -13.32 -4.97
N ILE A 253 -7.26 -13.50 -4.56
CA ILE A 253 -6.71 -14.83 -4.26
C ILE A 253 -7.20 -15.30 -2.88
N SER A 254 -7.54 -16.58 -2.76
CA SER A 254 -7.93 -17.19 -1.49
C SER A 254 -6.78 -17.21 -0.49
N PRO A 255 -7.06 -17.27 0.83
CA PRO A 255 -6.01 -17.25 1.86
C PRO A 255 -4.98 -18.38 1.75
N ASP A 256 -5.37 -19.53 1.23
CA ASP A 256 -4.49 -20.68 0.97
C ASP A 256 -3.74 -20.58 -0.36
N GLY A 257 -4.10 -19.63 -1.24
CA GLY A 257 -3.51 -19.43 -2.56
C GLY A 257 -4.04 -20.36 -3.66
N SER A 258 -4.99 -21.27 -3.36
CA SER A 258 -5.46 -22.30 -4.30
C SER A 258 -6.49 -21.81 -5.31
N ARG A 259 -7.23 -20.72 -5.01
CA ARG A 259 -8.33 -20.21 -5.83
C ARG A 259 -8.26 -18.70 -6.04
N LEU A 260 -8.51 -18.27 -7.25
CA LEU A 260 -8.63 -16.87 -7.61
C LEU A 260 -10.08 -16.56 -8.01
N ALA A 261 -10.76 -15.73 -7.21
CA ALA A 261 -12.08 -15.20 -7.54
C ALA A 261 -11.92 -13.85 -8.24
N PHE A 262 -12.72 -13.57 -9.25
CA PHE A 262 -12.72 -12.29 -9.97
C PHE A 262 -14.07 -12.06 -10.65
N SER A 263 -14.36 -10.81 -10.99
CA SER A 263 -15.54 -10.43 -11.77
C SER A 263 -15.23 -10.44 -13.25
N SER A 264 -16.08 -11.00 -14.08
CA SER A 264 -15.87 -10.98 -15.53
C SER A 264 -17.17 -10.81 -16.31
N VAL A 265 -17.07 -10.18 -17.49
CA VAL A 265 -18.19 -10.10 -18.43
C VAL A 265 -18.34 -11.44 -19.13
N THR A 266 -19.52 -12.03 -18.98
CA THR A 266 -19.93 -13.29 -19.61
C THR A 266 -21.11 -13.05 -20.56
N LYS A 267 -21.61 -14.09 -21.21
CA LYS A 267 -22.82 -14.00 -22.06
C LYS A 267 -24.06 -13.59 -21.24
N SER A 268 -24.08 -13.85 -19.94
CA SER A 268 -25.17 -13.52 -19.01
C SER A 268 -25.01 -12.16 -18.31
N GLY A 269 -23.96 -11.41 -18.61
CA GLY A 269 -23.61 -10.14 -17.95
C GLY A 269 -22.39 -10.31 -17.06
N TRP A 270 -22.31 -9.52 -15.97
CA TRP A 270 -21.22 -9.57 -15.00
C TRP A 270 -21.43 -10.71 -14.00
N ASP A 271 -20.50 -11.65 -13.99
CA ASP A 271 -20.51 -12.80 -13.06
C ASP A 271 -19.21 -12.90 -12.27
N ILE A 272 -19.27 -13.53 -11.09
CA ILE A 272 -18.08 -13.98 -10.39
C ILE A 272 -17.61 -15.28 -11.03
N LEU A 273 -16.36 -15.31 -11.44
CA LEU A 273 -15.67 -16.50 -11.94
C LEU A 273 -14.65 -16.98 -10.93
N MET A 274 -14.40 -18.29 -10.95
CA MET A 274 -13.43 -18.95 -10.07
C MET A 274 -12.37 -19.66 -10.92
N TYR A 275 -11.10 -19.37 -10.65
CA TYR A 275 -9.96 -20.02 -11.26
C TYR A 275 -9.22 -20.86 -10.23
N SER A 276 -8.94 -22.12 -10.53
CA SER A 276 -8.08 -22.96 -9.70
C SER A 276 -6.63 -22.74 -10.08
N MET A 277 -5.83 -22.31 -9.13
CA MET A 277 -4.38 -22.12 -9.33
C MET A 277 -3.66 -23.46 -9.52
N ASP A 278 -4.10 -24.50 -8.81
CA ASP A 278 -3.52 -25.84 -8.90
C ASP A 278 -3.81 -26.51 -10.26
N LEU A 279 -5.05 -26.38 -10.75
CA LEU A 279 -5.47 -26.95 -12.03
C LEU A 279 -5.16 -26.04 -13.22
N ASN A 280 -4.72 -24.81 -12.97
CA ASN A 280 -4.43 -23.78 -13.96
C ASN A 280 -5.57 -23.56 -14.98
N ARG A 281 -6.84 -23.53 -14.49
CA ARG A 281 -8.05 -23.35 -15.31
C ARG A 281 -9.23 -22.82 -14.52
N LEU A 282 -10.23 -22.29 -15.25
CA LEU A 282 -11.54 -22.00 -14.64
C LEU A 282 -12.18 -23.27 -14.09
N VAL A 283 -12.80 -23.12 -12.93
CA VAL A 283 -13.65 -24.15 -12.31
C VAL A 283 -15.10 -23.67 -12.23
N SER A 284 -16.03 -24.61 -12.14
CA SER A 284 -17.46 -24.29 -12.04
C SER A 284 -17.73 -23.45 -10.80
N PHE A 285 -18.49 -22.38 -10.98
CA PHE A 285 -19.02 -21.54 -9.90
C PHE A 285 -20.42 -21.08 -10.25
N PRO A 286 -21.37 -21.01 -9.30
CA PRO A 286 -22.76 -20.67 -9.57
C PRO A 286 -22.92 -19.26 -10.16
N LYS A 287 -23.94 -19.11 -11.00
CA LYS A 287 -24.40 -17.81 -11.50
C LYS A 287 -25.60 -17.34 -10.72
N TYR A 288 -25.58 -16.09 -10.28
CA TYR A 288 -26.60 -15.59 -9.34
C TYR A 288 -27.66 -14.69 -9.98
N GLY A 289 -27.52 -14.34 -11.26
CA GLY A 289 -28.33 -13.32 -11.91
C GLY A 289 -27.97 -11.89 -11.46
N GLY A 290 -28.40 -10.90 -12.22
CA GLY A 290 -28.01 -9.50 -12.02
C GLY A 290 -26.53 -9.26 -12.31
N THR A 291 -26.01 -8.13 -11.83
CA THR A 291 -24.59 -7.76 -11.93
C THR A 291 -23.86 -8.19 -10.66
N ASN A 292 -22.85 -9.04 -10.79
CA ASN A 292 -22.09 -9.58 -9.66
C ASN A 292 -20.63 -9.11 -9.73
N LEU A 293 -20.16 -8.36 -8.71
CA LEU A 293 -18.87 -7.67 -8.71
C LEU A 293 -18.14 -7.76 -7.36
N SER A 294 -16.83 -7.48 -7.41
CA SER A 294 -15.97 -7.25 -6.23
C SER A 294 -16.01 -8.40 -5.21
N PRO A 295 -15.61 -9.61 -5.60
CA PRO A 295 -15.54 -10.73 -4.65
C PRO A 295 -14.51 -10.44 -3.54
N ALA A 296 -14.72 -11.01 -2.35
CA ALA A 296 -13.82 -10.90 -1.21
C ALA A 296 -13.87 -12.15 -0.35
N TRP A 297 -12.74 -12.82 -0.16
CA TRP A 297 -12.62 -14.01 0.67
C TRP A 297 -12.64 -13.69 2.17
N SER A 298 -13.32 -14.51 2.95
CA SER A 298 -13.15 -14.55 4.40
C SER A 298 -11.73 -15.06 4.75
N PRO A 299 -11.14 -14.66 5.89
CA PRO A 299 -9.76 -15.04 6.23
C PRO A 299 -9.54 -16.54 6.43
N ASP A 300 -10.59 -17.29 6.74
CA ASP A 300 -10.59 -18.76 6.83
C ASP A 300 -10.75 -19.45 5.45
N GLY A 301 -11.00 -18.67 4.38
CA GLY A 301 -11.20 -19.19 3.03
C GLY A 301 -12.54 -19.94 2.81
N THR A 302 -13.41 -19.99 3.82
CA THR A 302 -14.65 -20.79 3.76
C THR A 302 -15.81 -20.04 3.11
N ARG A 303 -15.76 -18.71 3.03
CA ARG A 303 -16.83 -17.84 2.52
C ARG A 303 -16.30 -16.82 1.53
N LEU A 304 -17.19 -16.40 0.61
CA LEU A 304 -16.94 -15.33 -0.35
C LEU A 304 -18.07 -14.30 -0.24
N ALA A 305 -17.71 -13.04 0.05
CA ALA A 305 -18.62 -11.90 -0.06
C ALA A 305 -18.48 -11.27 -1.45
N PHE A 306 -19.57 -10.71 -1.99
CA PHE A 306 -19.57 -9.96 -3.24
C PHE A 306 -20.76 -9.01 -3.31
N SER A 307 -20.72 -8.02 -4.19
CA SER A 307 -21.88 -7.18 -4.47
C SER A 307 -22.71 -7.75 -5.60
N SER A 308 -24.05 -7.73 -5.48
CA SER A 308 -24.98 -8.24 -6.49
C SER A 308 -26.22 -7.38 -6.61
N SER A 309 -26.63 -7.06 -7.85
CA SER A 309 -27.88 -6.36 -8.15
C SER A 309 -29.08 -7.30 -8.34
N ARG A 310 -28.98 -8.58 -7.99
CA ARG A 310 -30.03 -9.59 -8.18
C ARG A 310 -31.37 -9.28 -7.49
N SER A 311 -31.34 -8.43 -6.47
CA SER A 311 -32.54 -7.97 -5.74
C SER A 311 -32.99 -6.56 -6.12
N GLY A 312 -32.48 -5.98 -7.20
CA GLY A 312 -32.70 -4.60 -7.64
C GLY A 312 -31.44 -3.76 -7.45
N ASP A 313 -31.30 -3.06 -6.33
CA ASP A 313 -30.09 -2.32 -5.99
C ASP A 313 -28.92 -3.27 -5.69
N PRO A 314 -27.66 -2.85 -5.97
CA PRO A 314 -26.49 -3.61 -5.55
C PRO A 314 -26.40 -3.74 -4.02
N GLU A 315 -26.33 -4.97 -3.56
CA GLU A 315 -26.27 -5.32 -2.15
C GLU A 315 -25.14 -6.33 -1.88
N ILE A 316 -24.71 -6.45 -0.64
CA ILE A 316 -23.69 -7.43 -0.27
C ILE A 316 -24.32 -8.79 0.00
N TYR A 317 -23.80 -9.80 -0.67
CA TYR A 317 -24.15 -11.21 -0.50
C TYR A 317 -22.94 -11.99 -0.03
N VAL A 318 -23.18 -13.05 0.72
CA VAL A 318 -22.17 -14.02 1.17
C VAL A 318 -22.60 -15.41 0.72
N VAL A 319 -21.64 -16.18 0.22
CA VAL A 319 -21.77 -17.59 -0.17
C VAL A 319 -20.68 -18.41 0.50
N ASP A 320 -20.82 -19.73 0.53
CA ASP A 320 -19.71 -20.61 0.86
C ASP A 320 -18.65 -20.65 -0.26
N GLN A 321 -17.51 -21.28 0.00
CA GLN A 321 -16.39 -21.36 -0.97
C GLN A 321 -16.75 -22.09 -2.28
N SER A 322 -17.83 -22.88 -2.30
CA SER A 322 -18.35 -23.57 -3.50
C SER A 322 -19.40 -22.73 -4.25
N GLY A 323 -19.81 -21.61 -3.66
CA GLY A 323 -20.85 -20.72 -4.18
C GLY A 323 -22.26 -21.07 -3.73
N GLY A 324 -22.42 -22.05 -2.82
CA GLY A 324 -23.71 -22.40 -2.22
C GLY A 324 -24.11 -21.47 -1.07
N ASN A 325 -25.26 -21.75 -0.47
CA ASN A 325 -25.76 -21.08 0.75
C ASN A 325 -25.81 -19.56 0.68
N ILE A 326 -26.26 -19.00 -0.46
CA ILE A 326 -26.28 -17.56 -0.69
C ILE A 326 -27.16 -16.84 0.33
N LYS A 327 -26.60 -15.85 1.01
CA LYS A 327 -27.27 -14.99 1.98
C LYS A 327 -27.06 -13.53 1.64
N ARG A 328 -28.12 -12.73 1.54
CA ARG A 328 -28.07 -11.27 1.48
C ARG A 328 -27.82 -10.72 2.89
N ILE A 329 -26.84 -9.84 3.06
CA ILE A 329 -26.47 -9.27 4.38
C ILE A 329 -26.66 -7.76 4.46
N THR A 330 -26.88 -7.07 3.34
CA THR A 330 -27.35 -5.68 3.32
C THR A 330 -28.67 -5.55 2.60
N SER A 331 -29.49 -4.55 2.95
CA SER A 331 -30.84 -4.34 2.40
C SER A 331 -31.28 -2.88 2.38
N PHE A 332 -30.35 -1.94 2.50
CA PHE A 332 -30.66 -0.52 2.52
C PHE A 332 -30.78 0.02 1.07
N LYS A 333 -31.66 1.01 0.85
CA LYS A 333 -31.81 1.65 -0.45
C LYS A 333 -30.54 2.39 -0.86
N GLY A 334 -30.01 2.09 -2.03
CA GLY A 334 -28.78 2.63 -2.61
C GLY A 334 -27.69 1.57 -2.69
N PRO A 335 -26.64 1.82 -3.49
CA PRO A 335 -25.63 0.80 -3.76
C PRO A 335 -24.79 0.48 -2.53
N ASP A 336 -24.70 -0.81 -2.21
CA ASP A 336 -23.76 -1.41 -1.28
C ASP A 336 -22.79 -2.30 -2.08
N VAL A 337 -21.49 -1.90 -2.14
CA VAL A 337 -20.50 -2.50 -3.04
C VAL A 337 -19.14 -2.66 -2.37
N SER A 338 -18.22 -3.40 -3.04
CA SER A 338 -16.82 -3.57 -2.64
C SER A 338 -16.62 -4.04 -1.19
N PRO A 339 -17.23 -5.18 -0.80
CA PRO A 339 -17.02 -5.73 0.53
C PRO A 339 -15.60 -6.21 0.74
N VAL A 340 -15.08 -6.08 1.97
CA VAL A 340 -13.79 -6.64 2.39
C VAL A 340 -13.88 -7.13 3.84
N TRP A 341 -13.39 -8.33 4.08
CA TRP A 341 -13.38 -8.95 5.40
C TRP A 341 -12.23 -8.40 6.26
N ASN A 342 -12.49 -8.25 7.57
CA ASN A 342 -11.42 -8.02 8.54
C ASN A 342 -10.49 -9.25 8.53
N ARG A 343 -9.25 -9.05 8.11
CA ARG A 343 -8.28 -10.15 7.85
C ARG A 343 -7.85 -10.89 9.12
N LYS A 344 -7.94 -10.24 10.29
CA LYS A 344 -7.57 -10.83 11.58
C LYS A 344 -8.64 -11.74 12.14
N THR A 345 -9.88 -11.26 12.16
CA THR A 345 -10.96 -11.89 12.92
C THR A 345 -12.00 -12.60 12.05
N GLY A 346 -12.19 -12.15 10.80
CA GLY A 346 -13.32 -12.57 9.97
C GLY A 346 -14.71 -12.22 10.54
N ALA A 347 -14.73 -11.49 11.66
CA ALA A 347 -15.98 -11.13 12.33
C ALA A 347 -16.66 -9.89 11.72
N GLN A 348 -15.89 -9.06 11.01
CA GLN A 348 -16.39 -7.81 10.44
C GLN A 348 -16.15 -7.73 8.92
N ILE A 349 -17.04 -7.01 8.25
CA ILE A 349 -16.94 -6.64 6.84
C ILE A 349 -16.99 -5.13 6.75
N ALA A 350 -16.02 -4.53 6.03
CA ALA A 350 -16.12 -3.14 5.57
C ALA A 350 -16.59 -3.13 4.12
N TRP A 351 -17.41 -2.13 3.75
CA TRP A 351 -17.90 -1.97 2.38
C TRP A 351 -18.15 -0.51 2.04
N VAL A 352 -18.39 -0.23 0.78
CA VAL A 352 -18.78 1.10 0.29
C VAL A 352 -20.30 1.16 0.17
N SER A 353 -20.93 2.16 0.77
CA SER A 353 -22.37 2.39 0.72
C SER A 353 -22.73 3.78 0.23
N GLY A 354 -23.71 3.86 -0.66
CA GLY A 354 -24.31 5.12 -1.13
C GLY A 354 -25.47 5.63 -0.26
N ARG A 355 -25.80 4.97 0.85
CA ARG A 355 -26.96 5.29 1.71
C ARG A 355 -26.99 6.69 2.30
N SER A 356 -25.84 7.35 2.40
CA SER A 356 -25.70 8.73 2.90
C SER A 356 -25.53 9.79 1.80
N GLY A 357 -25.79 9.44 0.54
CA GLY A 357 -25.62 10.29 -0.64
C GLY A 357 -24.33 9.94 -1.38
N LEU A 358 -23.20 10.57 -1.03
CA LEU A 358 -21.90 10.19 -1.59
C LEU A 358 -21.43 8.86 -1.01
N PRO A 359 -20.67 8.05 -1.78
CA PRO A 359 -20.06 6.81 -1.30
C PRO A 359 -19.22 7.03 -0.06
N GLN A 360 -19.49 6.23 0.97
CA GLN A 360 -18.79 6.21 2.24
C GLN A 360 -18.47 4.78 2.66
N ILE A 361 -17.45 4.62 3.48
CA ILE A 361 -17.10 3.33 4.05
C ILE A 361 -17.92 3.09 5.31
N TYR A 362 -18.49 1.91 5.39
CA TYR A 362 -19.24 1.37 6.52
C TYR A 362 -18.59 0.07 6.99
N THR A 363 -18.84 -0.29 8.24
CA THR A 363 -18.51 -1.60 8.82
C THR A 363 -19.76 -2.25 9.41
N MET A 364 -19.82 -3.57 9.38
CA MET A 364 -20.84 -4.40 10.01
C MET A 364 -20.22 -5.70 10.53
N GLU A 365 -20.91 -6.39 11.42
CA GLU A 365 -20.58 -7.78 11.72
C GLU A 365 -20.82 -8.69 10.49
N ALA A 366 -20.14 -9.82 10.44
CA ALA A 366 -20.20 -10.74 9.29
C ALA A 366 -21.59 -11.34 8.99
N ASP A 367 -22.52 -11.21 9.93
CA ASP A 367 -23.93 -11.61 9.77
C ASP A 367 -24.84 -10.51 9.22
N GLY A 368 -24.31 -9.27 9.06
CA GLY A 368 -25.03 -8.08 8.59
C GLY A 368 -25.53 -7.15 9.70
N THR A 369 -25.27 -7.47 10.96
CA THR A 369 -25.68 -6.64 12.11
C THR A 369 -24.65 -5.56 12.45
N ASN A 370 -24.98 -4.66 13.38
CA ASN A 370 -24.10 -3.62 13.92
C ASN A 370 -23.49 -2.71 12.84
N VAL A 371 -24.31 -2.22 11.92
CA VAL A 371 -23.90 -1.33 10.82
C VAL A 371 -23.43 0.01 11.36
N GLN A 372 -22.20 0.39 11.08
CA GLN A 372 -21.58 1.65 11.51
C GLN A 372 -20.98 2.39 10.33
N ARG A 373 -21.17 3.71 10.25
CA ARG A 373 -20.46 4.58 9.31
C ARG A 373 -19.04 4.84 9.80
N VAL A 374 -18.07 4.70 8.90
CA VAL A 374 -16.64 4.86 9.20
C VAL A 374 -16.12 6.21 8.66
N THR A 375 -16.50 6.57 7.44
CA THR A 375 -16.14 7.86 6.82
C THR A 375 -17.37 8.74 6.66
N ASP A 376 -17.23 10.07 6.76
CA ASP A 376 -18.34 11.00 6.78
C ASP A 376 -18.21 12.21 5.81
N GLN A 377 -17.07 12.32 5.12
CA GLN A 377 -16.79 13.43 4.22
C GLN A 377 -16.26 12.94 2.88
N GLY A 378 -16.40 13.78 1.83
CA GLY A 378 -15.88 13.52 0.50
C GLY A 378 -16.43 12.23 -0.12
N TYR A 379 -15.59 11.57 -0.91
CA TYR A 379 -15.89 10.33 -1.62
C TYR A 379 -14.87 9.27 -1.21
N ALA A 380 -15.29 8.28 -0.42
CA ALA A 380 -14.45 7.24 0.14
C ALA A 380 -14.78 5.87 -0.47
N VAL A 381 -13.79 5.20 -1.06
CA VAL A 381 -13.95 3.93 -1.79
C VAL A 381 -12.76 2.98 -1.58
N SER A 382 -12.89 1.78 -2.10
CA SER A 382 -11.83 0.76 -2.15
C SER A 382 -11.19 0.45 -0.79
N PRO A 383 -11.97 0.15 0.26
CA PRO A 383 -11.40 -0.18 1.57
C PRO A 383 -10.61 -1.49 1.53
N ALA A 384 -9.56 -1.58 2.35
CA ALA A 384 -8.84 -2.82 2.62
C ALA A 384 -8.37 -2.88 4.08
N TRP A 385 -8.64 -3.98 4.77
CA TRP A 385 -8.21 -4.23 6.13
C TRP A 385 -6.74 -4.65 6.19
N SER A 386 -6.02 -4.12 7.17
CA SER A 386 -4.68 -4.61 7.52
C SER A 386 -4.73 -6.05 8.03
N PRO A 387 -3.64 -6.83 7.91
CA PRO A 387 -3.58 -8.21 8.41
C PRO A 387 -3.84 -8.34 9.91
N ASN A 388 -3.47 -7.34 10.71
CA ASN A 388 -3.74 -7.30 12.16
C ASN A 388 -5.16 -6.83 12.51
N GLY A 389 -5.98 -6.43 11.51
CA GLY A 389 -7.37 -6.01 11.71
C GLY A 389 -7.56 -4.67 12.41
N GLN A 390 -6.49 -3.91 12.63
CA GLN A 390 -6.54 -2.62 13.32
C GLN A 390 -6.80 -1.45 12.35
N PHE A 391 -6.22 -1.51 11.15
CA PHE A 391 -6.24 -0.39 10.20
C PHE A 391 -7.09 -0.68 8.99
N LEU A 392 -7.73 0.36 8.47
CA LEU A 392 -8.32 0.42 7.13
C LEU A 392 -7.49 1.36 6.25
N VAL A 393 -7.11 0.90 5.07
CA VAL A 393 -6.59 1.74 4.00
C VAL A 393 -7.67 1.90 2.93
N PHE A 394 -7.79 3.08 2.34
CA PHE A 394 -8.84 3.38 1.34
C PHE A 394 -8.44 4.53 0.44
N ALA A 395 -9.14 4.67 -0.69
CA ALA A 395 -9.03 5.84 -1.55
C ALA A 395 -10.05 6.91 -1.15
N TRP A 396 -9.63 8.17 -1.11
CA TRP A 396 -10.49 9.29 -0.75
C TRP A 396 -10.28 10.50 -1.64
N THR A 397 -11.40 11.16 -1.99
CA THR A 397 -11.43 12.39 -2.78
C THR A 397 -12.26 13.43 -2.05
N ARG A 398 -11.65 14.58 -1.75
CA ARG A 398 -12.33 15.67 -1.02
C ARG A 398 -13.44 16.31 -1.84
N HIS A 399 -13.14 16.60 -3.10
CA HIS A 399 -14.05 17.27 -4.03
C HIS A 399 -14.45 16.29 -5.13
N TYR A 400 -15.73 15.99 -5.20
CA TYR A 400 -16.32 15.08 -6.17
C TYR A 400 -17.48 15.79 -6.88
N GLY A 401 -17.58 15.64 -8.20
CA GLY A 401 -18.64 16.20 -9.04
C GLY A 401 -18.10 16.88 -10.30
N PRO A 402 -18.97 17.52 -11.10
CA PRO A 402 -18.55 18.24 -12.30
C PRO A 402 -17.50 19.32 -11.97
N GLY A 403 -16.36 19.27 -12.66
CA GLY A 403 -15.24 20.18 -12.44
C GLY A 403 -14.27 19.79 -11.31
N ALA A 404 -14.52 18.69 -10.61
CA ALA A 404 -13.55 18.15 -9.66
C ALA A 404 -12.28 17.64 -10.39
N PRO A 405 -11.09 17.78 -9.80
CA PRO A 405 -9.83 17.42 -10.47
C PRO A 405 -9.67 15.91 -10.74
N GLY A 406 -10.60 15.05 -10.32
CA GLY A 406 -10.54 13.61 -10.51
C GLY A 406 -9.38 12.92 -9.76
N ALA A 407 -8.68 13.66 -8.92
CA ALA A 407 -7.59 13.15 -8.10
C ALA A 407 -8.15 12.46 -6.85
N SER A 408 -7.60 11.32 -6.52
CA SER A 408 -7.85 10.60 -5.26
C SER A 408 -6.52 10.22 -4.64
N ASP A 409 -6.49 10.17 -3.31
CA ASP A 409 -5.32 9.77 -2.55
C ASP A 409 -5.62 8.58 -1.65
N ILE A 410 -4.57 7.86 -1.30
CA ILE A 410 -4.64 6.76 -0.34
C ILE A 410 -4.53 7.31 1.08
N TYR A 411 -5.46 6.91 1.91
CA TYR A 411 -5.53 7.24 3.34
C TYR A 411 -5.49 5.99 4.19
N LEU A 412 -4.86 6.11 5.34
CA LEU A 412 -4.82 5.09 6.40
C LEU A 412 -5.63 5.58 7.59
N MET A 413 -6.49 4.72 8.15
CA MET A 413 -7.31 4.99 9.32
C MET A 413 -7.10 3.91 10.37
N ASP A 414 -6.95 4.29 11.62
CA ASP A 414 -7.15 3.40 12.76
C ASP A 414 -8.65 3.19 12.97
N ALA A 415 -9.11 1.93 12.87
CA ALA A 415 -10.53 1.61 12.86
C ALA A 415 -11.23 1.88 14.21
N ALA A 416 -10.48 1.86 15.32
CA ALA A 416 -11.01 2.09 16.65
C ALA A 416 -11.14 3.59 16.97
N SER A 417 -10.05 4.35 16.80
CA SER A 417 -10.01 5.79 17.08
C SER A 417 -10.61 6.64 15.98
N LYS A 418 -10.75 6.08 14.76
CA LYS A 418 -11.16 6.76 13.52
C LYS A 418 -10.26 7.94 13.13
N GLN A 419 -9.04 7.98 13.65
CA GLN A 419 -8.02 8.89 13.17
C GLN A 419 -7.47 8.39 11.85
N TRP A 420 -7.28 9.29 10.88
CA TRP A 420 -6.77 8.96 9.55
C TRP A 420 -5.68 9.92 9.08
N VAL A 421 -4.80 9.44 8.24
CA VAL A 421 -3.69 10.17 7.66
C VAL A 421 -3.59 9.91 6.17
N GLN A 422 -3.19 10.91 5.42
CA GLN A 422 -2.92 10.81 3.99
C GLN A 422 -1.56 10.17 3.75
N LEU A 423 -1.50 9.14 2.88
CA LEU A 423 -0.26 8.43 2.53
C LEU A 423 0.32 8.85 1.18
N THR A 424 -0.52 9.30 0.23
CA THR A 424 -0.06 9.76 -1.09
C THR A 424 -0.39 11.24 -1.27
N HIS A 425 0.55 12.02 -1.85
CA HIS A 425 0.44 13.48 -1.97
C HIS A 425 0.71 14.01 -3.40
N ASP A 426 1.21 13.16 -4.30
CA ASP A 426 1.88 13.61 -5.53
C ASP A 426 0.97 13.71 -6.76
N GLY A 427 -0.31 13.92 -6.56
CA GLY A 427 -1.27 14.08 -7.64
C GLY A 427 -1.60 12.77 -8.37
N GLY A 428 -2.38 12.90 -9.46
CA GLY A 428 -2.93 11.75 -10.16
C GLY A 428 -4.08 11.10 -9.41
N ARG A 429 -4.52 9.95 -9.91
CA ARG A 429 -5.53 9.11 -9.27
C ARG A 429 -4.85 7.94 -8.60
N ASN A 430 -4.95 7.86 -7.27
CA ASN A 430 -4.46 6.77 -6.45
C ASN A 430 -5.66 5.99 -5.90
N ASP A 431 -5.75 4.68 -6.16
CA ASP A 431 -6.94 3.88 -5.85
C ASP A 431 -6.59 2.40 -5.61
N PHE A 432 -7.56 1.61 -5.17
CA PHE A 432 -7.48 0.17 -4.96
C PHE A 432 -6.28 -0.27 -4.12
N PRO A 433 -6.09 0.28 -2.93
CA PRO A 433 -5.04 -0.16 -2.05
C PRO A 433 -5.26 -1.60 -1.57
N SER A 434 -4.18 -2.35 -1.41
CA SER A 434 -4.19 -3.71 -0.84
C SER A 434 -2.95 -3.93 0.03
N TRP A 435 -3.15 -4.52 1.20
CA TRP A 435 -2.10 -4.80 2.16
C TRP A 435 -1.28 -6.03 1.79
N SER A 436 0.03 -5.96 2.04
CA SER A 436 0.91 -7.12 2.10
C SER A 436 0.58 -8.03 3.30
N PRO A 437 0.96 -9.31 3.27
CA PRO A 437 0.71 -10.23 4.37
C PRO A 437 1.42 -9.84 5.68
N ASP A 438 2.55 -9.16 5.61
CA ASP A 438 3.31 -8.70 6.78
C ASP A 438 2.74 -7.40 7.41
N GLY A 439 1.80 -6.72 6.74
CA GLY A 439 1.24 -5.46 7.19
C GLY A 439 2.20 -4.27 7.18
N ARG A 440 3.35 -4.40 6.50
CA ARG A 440 4.35 -3.32 6.37
C ARG A 440 4.23 -2.57 5.06
N HIS A 441 3.57 -3.17 4.04
CA HIS A 441 3.46 -2.59 2.71
C HIS A 441 2.02 -2.46 2.26
N ILE A 442 1.80 -1.53 1.34
CA ILE A 442 0.55 -1.32 0.62
C ILE A 442 0.89 -1.27 -0.87
N VAL A 443 0.19 -2.09 -1.68
CA VAL A 443 0.18 -1.96 -3.13
C VAL A 443 -1.06 -1.20 -3.55
N PHE A 444 -0.96 -0.34 -4.57
CA PHE A 444 -2.06 0.48 -5.07
C PHE A 444 -1.88 0.79 -6.55
N GLN A 445 -2.94 1.21 -7.23
CA GLN A 445 -2.82 1.77 -8.56
C GLN A 445 -2.61 3.28 -8.49
N SER A 446 -1.86 3.83 -9.46
CA SER A 446 -1.65 5.27 -9.60
C SER A 446 -1.50 5.68 -11.05
N SER A 447 -2.09 6.83 -11.40
CA SER A 447 -1.94 7.43 -12.74
C SER A 447 -0.83 8.49 -12.81
N ARG A 448 -0.02 8.68 -11.75
CA ARG A 448 1.01 9.72 -11.65
C ARG A 448 2.11 9.63 -12.72
N ALA A 449 2.33 8.46 -13.28
CA ALA A 449 3.33 8.21 -14.33
C ALA A 449 2.79 8.34 -15.77
N GLY A 450 1.63 8.99 -15.97
CA GLY A 450 1.02 9.23 -17.28
C GLY A 450 0.05 8.15 -17.74
N GLY A 451 -0.17 7.10 -16.95
CA GLY A 451 -1.14 6.02 -17.17
C GLY A 451 -1.32 5.21 -15.90
N GLU A 452 -2.36 4.39 -15.84
CA GLU A 452 -2.62 3.55 -14.66
C GLU A 452 -1.54 2.47 -14.53
N GLN A 453 -0.80 2.50 -13.43
CA GLN A 453 0.28 1.56 -13.08
C GLN A 453 0.15 1.09 -11.63
N ILE A 454 0.76 -0.06 -11.34
CA ILE A 454 0.83 -0.59 -9.98
C ILE A 454 2.07 -0.02 -9.29
N TRP A 455 1.86 0.46 -8.08
CA TRP A 455 2.86 1.02 -7.18
C TRP A 455 2.81 0.33 -5.83
N SER A 456 3.92 0.30 -5.12
CA SER A 456 3.99 -0.12 -3.71
C SER A 456 4.56 1.00 -2.85
N MET A 457 4.25 0.96 -1.56
CA MET A 457 4.79 1.85 -0.53
C MET A 457 4.85 1.13 0.82
N LEU A 458 5.62 1.64 1.76
CA LEU A 458 5.49 1.26 3.17
C LEU A 458 4.17 1.79 3.75
N ALA A 459 3.68 1.17 4.81
CA ALA A 459 2.39 1.53 5.42
C ALA A 459 2.36 2.93 6.06
N ASP A 460 3.52 3.56 6.23
CA ASP A 460 3.66 4.97 6.62
C ASP A 460 3.63 5.96 5.44
N GLY A 461 3.45 5.46 4.21
CA GLY A 461 3.44 6.23 2.97
C GLY A 461 4.81 6.46 2.34
N SER A 462 5.89 6.05 2.98
CA SER A 462 7.26 6.19 2.47
C SER A 462 7.62 5.09 1.47
N ASN A 463 8.79 5.22 0.84
CA ASN A 463 9.38 4.24 -0.09
C ASN A 463 8.44 3.86 -1.26
N GLN A 464 7.80 4.86 -1.88
CA GLN A 464 6.89 4.62 -3.01
C GLN A 464 7.66 4.20 -4.26
N LYS A 465 7.32 3.02 -4.81
CA LYS A 465 8.00 2.42 -5.98
C LYS A 465 6.97 2.02 -7.03
N GLN A 466 7.28 2.28 -8.30
CA GLN A 466 6.51 1.78 -9.43
C GLN A 466 6.89 0.32 -9.72
N LEU A 467 5.89 -0.58 -9.82
CA LEU A 467 6.09 -2.01 -10.07
C LEU A 467 5.80 -2.40 -11.53
N THR A 468 4.98 -1.62 -12.24
CA THR A 468 4.62 -1.88 -13.64
C THR A 468 4.80 -0.64 -14.50
N SER A 469 5.17 -0.82 -15.79
CA SER A 469 5.43 0.31 -16.71
C SER A 469 4.81 0.14 -18.10
N THR A 470 4.29 -1.04 -18.45
CA THR A 470 3.72 -1.35 -19.77
C THR A 470 2.25 -1.71 -19.70
N GLY A 471 1.43 -1.17 -20.61
CA GLY A 471 -0.03 -1.33 -20.62
C GLY A 471 -0.71 -0.50 -19.52
N GLY A 472 -2.03 -0.65 -19.41
CA GLY A 472 -2.81 -0.11 -18.30
C GLY A 472 -2.97 -1.18 -17.22
N ASN A 473 -2.50 -0.91 -16.00
CA ASN A 473 -2.49 -1.86 -14.90
C ASN A 473 -3.26 -1.30 -13.70
N THR A 474 -4.25 -2.05 -13.21
CA THR A 474 -5.22 -1.58 -12.22
C THR A 474 -5.58 -2.67 -11.20
N GLN A 475 -6.23 -2.27 -10.12
CA GLN A 475 -6.88 -3.14 -9.12
C GLN A 475 -5.95 -4.23 -8.56
N PRO A 476 -4.80 -3.87 -7.99
CA PRO A 476 -3.91 -4.86 -7.41
C PRO A 476 -4.53 -5.53 -6.18
N ASN A 477 -4.17 -6.79 -5.98
CA ASN A 477 -4.48 -7.56 -4.79
C ASN A 477 -3.26 -8.36 -4.35
N TRP A 478 -2.74 -8.07 -3.17
CA TRP A 478 -1.64 -8.81 -2.59
C TRP A 478 -2.10 -10.17 -2.09
N SER A 479 -1.30 -11.22 -2.31
CA SER A 479 -1.56 -12.55 -1.74
C SER A 479 -1.54 -12.53 -0.21
N TRP A 480 -2.07 -13.60 0.41
CA TRP A 480 -2.12 -13.73 1.88
C TRP A 480 -0.81 -14.28 2.47
N LYS A 481 0.04 -14.85 1.61
CA LYS A 481 1.33 -15.48 1.93
C LYS A 481 2.37 -15.02 0.94
#